data_035a2ae267ae778c43fadb2e55e11678
#
_entry.id   035a2ae267ae778c43fadb2e55e11678
#
_cell.length_a   1.000
_cell.length_b   1.000
_cell.length_c   1.000
_cell.angle_alpha   90.00
_cell.angle_beta   90.00
_cell.angle_gamma   90.00
#
_symmetry.space_group_name_H-M   'P 1'
#
loop_
_entity.id
_entity.type
_entity.pdbx_description
1 polymer ?
#
loop_
_entity_poly.entity_id
_entity_poly.type
_entity_poly.pdbx_seq_one_letter_code
_entity_poly.pdbx_strand_id
1 'polypeptide(L)'
;LIIPQQNAREAAVVNQLKVYGVSNIKEVIEFFNNERELEPTVVNTREEFYQQQTNCDLDFADVKGQENVKRALEVAAAGGHNLIMVGAPGSGKSMMAKRLPSILPPLSLGESLETTKIHSVAGQLKRGSSLISQRPFRDPHHTISQVAMVGGGSFPQPGEISLAHNGVLFLDELPEFNRGVLEVLRQPLEDRQITISRIKSTISYPANLMLIASMNPCPCGYYNHPTKACVCSPGQVQKYLNKISGPLLDRIDIQIEIVPVPFDKISDQRQGESSNLIRQRVIKARQMQEKRYTEYTGIYCNAQMNSKLLAMYAQPDAKGLALLKNAMERLNLSARAYDRILKVARTIADLE
;
A
#
# COMPACT_ATOMS: atom_id res chain seq x y z
N LEU A 1 14.90 -31.57 5.08
CA LEU A 1 15.36 -30.46 5.90
C LEU A 1 14.97 -30.71 7.34
N ILE A 2 15.93 -30.71 8.29
CA ILE A 2 15.68 -30.78 9.72
C ILE A 2 15.94 -29.40 10.31
N ILE A 3 14.98 -28.86 11.05
CA ILE A 3 15.01 -27.49 11.60
C ILE A 3 14.29 -27.42 12.94
N PRO A 4 14.49 -26.35 13.73
CA PRO A 4 13.74 -26.15 14.96
C PRO A 4 12.22 -26.19 14.70
N GLN A 5 11.47 -26.82 15.62
CA GLN A 5 10.02 -27.01 15.53
C GLN A 5 9.26 -25.70 15.25
N GLN A 6 9.71 -24.60 15.82
CA GLN A 6 9.09 -23.28 15.65
C GLN A 6 9.15 -22.75 14.20
N ASN A 7 10.12 -23.19 13.39
CA ASN A 7 10.32 -22.78 12.01
C ASN A 7 9.78 -23.82 10.99
N ALA A 8 9.33 -24.99 11.47
CA ALA A 8 8.94 -26.11 10.61
C ALA A 8 7.78 -25.75 9.67
N ARG A 9 6.76 -25.05 10.15
CA ARG A 9 5.59 -24.62 9.33
C ARG A 9 5.99 -23.61 8.25
N GLU A 10 6.88 -22.67 8.58
CA GLU A 10 7.39 -21.68 7.63
C GLU A 10 8.14 -22.34 6.46
N ALA A 11 9.01 -23.29 6.75
CA ALA A 11 9.76 -24.02 5.74
C ALA A 11 8.89 -25.01 4.94
N ALA A 12 7.86 -25.60 5.57
CA ALA A 12 6.94 -26.56 4.93
C ALA A 12 6.00 -25.93 3.90
N VAL A 13 5.96 -24.59 3.77
CA VAL A 13 5.29 -23.86 2.66
C VAL A 13 5.86 -24.28 1.30
N VAL A 14 7.12 -24.73 1.25
CA VAL A 14 7.76 -25.23 0.04
C VAL A 14 7.33 -26.69 -0.18
N ASN A 15 6.26 -26.91 -0.94
CA ASN A 15 5.61 -28.21 -1.13
C ASN A 15 6.55 -29.36 -1.63
N GLN A 16 7.69 -29.03 -2.22
CA GLN A 16 8.67 -30.00 -2.71
C GLN A 16 9.70 -30.41 -1.66
N LEU A 17 9.67 -29.80 -0.47
CA LEU A 17 10.65 -30.00 0.58
C LEU A 17 10.04 -30.79 1.74
N LYS A 18 10.61 -31.96 2.06
CA LYS A 18 10.27 -32.68 3.29
C LYS A 18 10.92 -31.96 4.47
N VAL A 19 10.12 -31.40 5.34
CA VAL A 19 10.55 -30.61 6.52
C VAL A 19 10.23 -31.38 7.78
N TYR A 20 11.26 -31.59 8.62
CA TYR A 20 11.12 -32.23 9.92
C TYR A 20 11.43 -31.21 11.02
N GLY A 21 10.43 -30.90 11.82
CA GLY A 21 10.59 -30.02 12.99
C GLY A 21 11.07 -30.82 14.20
N VAL A 22 12.14 -30.34 14.85
CA VAL A 22 12.70 -30.95 16.03
C VAL A 22 12.83 -29.97 17.17
N SER A 23 12.61 -30.41 18.40
CA SER A 23 12.67 -29.58 19.60
C SER A 23 14.08 -29.50 20.20
N ASN A 24 14.91 -30.54 19.98
CA ASN A 24 16.27 -30.61 20.50
C ASN A 24 17.15 -31.48 19.59
N ILE A 25 18.46 -31.40 19.80
CA ILE A 25 19.47 -32.14 19.01
C ILE A 25 19.40 -33.66 19.25
N LYS A 26 18.92 -34.11 20.42
CA LYS A 26 18.80 -35.51 20.73
C LYS A 26 17.84 -36.23 19.78
N GLU A 27 16.72 -35.60 19.44
CA GLU A 27 15.75 -36.11 18.45
C GLU A 27 16.38 -36.32 17.07
N VAL A 28 17.33 -35.47 16.69
CA VAL A 28 18.07 -35.60 15.41
C VAL A 28 19.00 -36.82 15.47
N ILE A 29 19.71 -37.03 16.60
CA ILE A 29 20.62 -38.16 16.79
C ILE A 29 19.80 -39.47 16.79
N GLU A 30 18.69 -39.53 17.54
CA GLU A 30 17.80 -40.69 17.60
C GLU A 30 17.26 -41.06 16.20
N PHE A 31 16.92 -40.04 15.39
CA PHE A 31 16.46 -40.24 14.02
C PHE A 31 17.56 -40.88 13.13
N PHE A 32 18.79 -40.37 13.17
CA PHE A 32 19.88 -40.92 12.41
C PHE A 32 20.36 -42.29 12.87
N ASN A 33 20.15 -42.62 14.17
CA ASN A 33 20.41 -43.92 14.72
C ASN A 33 19.29 -44.96 14.45
N ASN A 34 18.20 -44.55 13.79
CA ASN A 34 17.00 -45.36 13.58
C ASN A 34 16.26 -45.75 14.91
N GLU A 35 16.45 -44.97 15.97
CA GLU A 35 15.80 -45.16 17.25
C GLU A 35 14.46 -44.44 17.33
N ARG A 36 14.23 -43.45 16.42
CA ARG A 36 13.02 -42.64 16.36
C ARG A 36 12.68 -42.30 14.90
N GLU A 37 11.38 -42.36 14.59
CA GLU A 37 10.87 -41.81 13.32
C GLU A 37 10.44 -40.34 13.51
N LEU A 38 10.75 -39.47 12.54
CA LEU A 38 10.28 -38.09 12.48
C LEU A 38 9.19 -38.01 11.42
N GLU A 39 8.06 -37.44 11.79
CA GLU A 39 7.00 -37.17 10.83
C GLU A 39 7.26 -35.84 10.11
N PRO A 40 7.09 -35.80 8.77
CA PRO A 40 7.24 -34.57 8.02
C PRO A 40 6.12 -33.58 8.37
N THR A 41 6.49 -32.34 8.59
CA THR A 41 5.51 -31.25 8.76
C THR A 41 4.87 -30.96 7.41
N VAL A 42 3.55 -31.19 7.31
CA VAL A 42 2.77 -30.93 6.11
C VAL A 42 1.93 -29.69 6.33
N VAL A 43 2.01 -28.71 5.42
CA VAL A 43 1.17 -27.51 5.41
C VAL A 43 0.37 -27.50 4.11
N ASN A 44 -0.97 -27.51 4.24
CA ASN A 44 -1.82 -27.27 3.08
C ASN A 44 -1.86 -25.76 2.79
N THR A 45 -0.84 -25.29 2.11
CA THR A 45 -0.60 -23.87 1.79
C THR A 45 -1.82 -23.21 1.15
N ARG A 46 -2.57 -23.92 0.30
CA ARG A 46 -3.74 -23.37 -0.37
C ARG A 46 -4.92 -23.18 0.59
N GLU A 47 -5.24 -24.18 1.40
CA GLU A 47 -6.38 -24.09 2.34
C GLU A 47 -6.13 -23.01 3.42
N GLU A 48 -4.96 -22.99 4.04
CA GLU A 48 -4.61 -21.96 5.02
C GLU A 48 -4.67 -20.56 4.41
N PHE A 49 -4.19 -20.40 3.18
CA PHE A 49 -4.20 -19.14 2.46
C PHE A 49 -5.63 -18.62 2.24
N TYR A 50 -6.54 -19.46 1.76
CA TYR A 50 -7.91 -19.03 1.47
C TYR A 50 -8.74 -18.78 2.74
N GLN A 51 -8.52 -19.55 3.81
CA GLN A 51 -9.24 -19.37 5.08
C GLN A 51 -8.89 -18.05 5.78
N GLN A 52 -7.65 -17.58 5.65
CA GLN A 52 -7.18 -16.37 6.33
C GLN A 52 -7.47 -15.06 5.56
N GLN A 53 -7.91 -15.12 4.30
CA GLN A 53 -8.17 -13.93 3.48
C GLN A 53 -9.39 -13.10 3.90
N THR A 54 -10.31 -13.67 4.67
CA THR A 54 -11.64 -13.08 4.92
C THR A 54 -11.76 -12.24 6.19
N ASN A 55 -10.78 -12.24 7.09
CA ASN A 55 -10.86 -11.52 8.36
C ASN A 55 -10.29 -10.10 8.24
N CYS A 56 -11.18 -9.12 8.06
CA CYS A 56 -10.87 -7.71 8.26
C CYS A 56 -11.74 -7.17 9.40
N ASP A 57 -11.11 -6.71 10.49
CA ASP A 57 -11.82 -6.19 11.67
C ASP A 57 -12.41 -4.79 11.47
N LEU A 58 -12.02 -4.08 10.40
CA LEU A 58 -12.43 -2.70 10.10
C LEU A 58 -13.29 -2.67 8.84
N ASP A 59 -14.45 -1.97 8.91
CA ASP A 59 -15.38 -1.83 7.79
C ASP A 59 -15.63 -0.34 7.47
N PHE A 60 -15.80 -0.03 6.18
CA PHE A 60 -16.21 1.29 5.71
C PHE A 60 -17.67 1.63 6.08
N ALA A 61 -18.51 0.64 6.39
CA ALA A 61 -19.86 0.84 6.89
C ALA A 61 -19.90 1.68 8.19
N ASP A 62 -18.85 1.58 9.02
CA ASP A 62 -18.73 2.37 10.27
C ASP A 62 -18.44 3.85 10.02
N VAL A 63 -18.02 4.21 8.82
CA VAL A 63 -17.63 5.59 8.48
C VAL A 63 -18.85 6.39 8.07
N LYS A 64 -19.20 7.40 8.87
CA LYS A 64 -20.31 8.30 8.61
C LYS A 64 -19.93 9.41 7.64
N GLY A 65 -20.71 9.59 6.58
CA GLY A 65 -20.42 10.59 5.54
C GLY A 65 -19.12 10.30 4.77
N GLN A 66 -18.44 11.36 4.32
CA GLN A 66 -17.15 11.28 3.60
C GLN A 66 -17.22 10.49 2.28
N GLU A 67 -18.34 10.52 1.56
CA GLU A 67 -18.55 9.71 0.35
C GLU A 67 -17.50 10.00 -0.74
N ASN A 68 -17.07 11.25 -0.89
CA ASN A 68 -16.01 11.61 -1.83
C ASN A 68 -14.66 10.96 -1.47
N VAL A 69 -14.36 10.85 -0.17
CA VAL A 69 -13.12 10.22 0.30
C VAL A 69 -13.20 8.70 0.11
N LYS A 70 -14.35 8.08 0.42
CA LYS A 70 -14.60 6.66 0.16
C LYS A 70 -14.42 6.35 -1.33
N ARG A 71 -15.01 7.17 -2.22
CA ARG A 71 -14.86 7.01 -3.67
C ARG A 71 -13.41 7.19 -4.12
N ALA A 72 -12.69 8.17 -3.59
CA ALA A 72 -11.27 8.35 -3.90
C ALA A 72 -10.41 7.14 -3.47
N LEU A 73 -10.68 6.57 -2.29
CA LEU A 73 -10.00 5.36 -1.81
C LEU A 73 -10.38 4.12 -2.64
N GLU A 74 -11.64 4.00 -3.08
CA GLU A 74 -12.08 2.95 -4.00
C GLU A 74 -11.34 3.03 -5.34
N VAL A 75 -11.24 4.22 -5.94
CA VAL A 75 -10.47 4.46 -7.18
C VAL A 75 -8.99 4.14 -6.95
N ALA A 76 -8.41 4.59 -5.83
CA ALA A 76 -7.03 4.29 -5.49
C ALA A 76 -6.79 2.77 -5.35
N ALA A 77 -7.67 2.05 -4.67
CA ALA A 77 -7.62 0.60 -4.51
C ALA A 77 -7.76 -0.13 -5.86
N ALA A 78 -8.68 0.31 -6.71
CA ALA A 78 -8.93 -0.29 -8.02
C ALA A 78 -7.76 -0.10 -8.99
N GLY A 79 -7.13 1.07 -9.00
CA GLY A 79 -6.05 1.39 -9.93
C GLY A 79 -4.63 1.19 -9.37
N GLY A 80 -4.49 0.96 -8.06
CA GLY A 80 -3.18 0.96 -7.38
C GLY A 80 -2.56 2.34 -7.28
N HIS A 81 -3.38 3.39 -7.18
CA HIS A 81 -2.94 4.78 -7.17
C HIS A 81 -2.45 5.23 -5.80
N ASN A 82 -1.40 6.03 -5.79
CA ASN A 82 -0.95 6.74 -4.60
C ASN A 82 -1.91 7.89 -4.28
N LEU A 83 -2.21 8.10 -2.99
CA LEU A 83 -3.22 9.09 -2.58
C LEU A 83 -2.74 9.89 -1.37
N ILE A 84 -3.03 11.19 -1.36
CA ILE A 84 -2.85 12.05 -0.20
C ILE A 84 -4.18 12.66 0.24
N MET A 85 -4.43 12.62 1.53
CA MET A 85 -5.59 13.20 2.21
C MET A 85 -5.17 14.47 2.93
N VAL A 86 -5.75 15.61 2.57
CA VAL A 86 -5.52 16.89 3.22
C VAL A 86 -6.76 17.29 4.02
N GLY A 87 -6.61 17.60 5.29
CA GLY A 87 -7.77 18.00 6.09
C GLY A 87 -7.41 18.39 7.53
N ALA A 88 -8.33 19.05 8.20
CA ALA A 88 -8.15 19.50 9.59
C ALA A 88 -7.85 18.34 10.56
N PRO A 89 -7.23 18.60 11.71
CA PRO A 89 -7.10 17.61 12.77
C PRO A 89 -8.47 17.04 13.16
N GLY A 90 -8.55 15.73 13.38
CA GLY A 90 -9.81 15.05 13.73
C GLY A 90 -10.79 14.82 12.57
N SER A 91 -10.43 15.11 11.32
CA SER A 91 -11.30 14.87 10.15
C SER A 91 -11.41 13.39 9.73
N GLY A 92 -10.74 12.47 10.40
CA GLY A 92 -10.85 11.03 10.15
C GLY A 92 -9.84 10.44 9.15
N LYS A 93 -8.77 11.18 8.76
CA LYS A 93 -7.76 10.75 7.79
C LYS A 93 -7.16 9.38 8.11
N SER A 94 -6.60 9.20 9.30
CA SER A 94 -5.96 7.94 9.73
C SER A 94 -6.97 6.81 9.86
N MET A 95 -8.21 7.11 10.28
CA MET A 95 -9.31 6.15 10.33
C MET A 95 -9.67 5.61 8.95
N MET A 96 -9.71 6.47 7.93
CA MET A 96 -9.98 6.09 6.54
C MET A 96 -8.83 5.25 5.96
N ALA A 97 -7.58 5.67 6.19
CA ALA A 97 -6.40 4.93 5.71
C ALA A 97 -6.34 3.51 6.26
N LYS A 98 -6.62 3.32 7.57
CA LYS A 98 -6.61 2.00 8.22
C LYS A 98 -7.67 1.04 7.71
N ARG A 99 -8.74 1.54 7.08
CA ARG A 99 -9.79 0.73 6.45
C ARG A 99 -9.47 0.33 5.01
N LEU A 100 -8.50 0.96 4.37
CA LEU A 100 -8.16 0.68 2.98
C LEU A 100 -7.85 -0.81 2.70
N PRO A 101 -7.13 -1.56 3.57
CA PRO A 101 -6.90 -2.99 3.36
C PRO A 101 -8.18 -3.80 3.19
N SER A 102 -9.31 -3.37 3.80
CA SER A 102 -10.59 -4.09 3.71
C SER A 102 -11.21 -4.09 2.31
N ILE A 103 -10.85 -3.10 1.47
CA ILE A 103 -11.35 -2.98 0.09
C ILE A 103 -10.33 -3.37 -0.98
N LEU A 104 -9.08 -3.64 -0.60
CA LEU A 104 -8.07 -4.10 -1.56
C LEU A 104 -8.39 -5.51 -2.08
N PRO A 105 -7.99 -5.82 -3.33
CA PRO A 105 -8.06 -7.18 -3.85
C PRO A 105 -7.25 -8.13 -2.97
N PRO A 106 -7.66 -9.40 -2.82
CA PRO A 106 -6.88 -10.38 -2.09
C PRO A 106 -5.49 -10.55 -2.72
N LEU A 107 -4.51 -10.99 -1.93
CA LEU A 107 -3.22 -11.39 -2.48
C LEU A 107 -3.42 -12.62 -3.39
N SER A 108 -2.69 -12.70 -4.49
CA SER A 108 -2.47 -13.95 -5.19
C SER A 108 -1.48 -14.82 -4.39
N LEU A 109 -1.44 -16.12 -4.66
CA LEU A 109 -0.48 -17.01 -4.00
C LEU A 109 0.98 -16.57 -4.26
N GLY A 110 1.28 -16.10 -5.48
CA GLY A 110 2.60 -15.57 -5.83
C GLY A 110 2.96 -14.33 -5.03
N GLU A 111 2.07 -13.34 -4.95
CA GLU A 111 2.25 -12.15 -4.12
C GLU A 111 2.42 -12.52 -2.63
N SER A 112 1.65 -13.47 -2.14
CA SER A 112 1.74 -13.96 -0.76
C SER A 112 3.10 -14.56 -0.45
N LEU A 113 3.61 -15.45 -1.32
CA LEU A 113 4.93 -16.06 -1.17
C LEU A 113 6.06 -15.01 -1.20
N GLU A 114 6.00 -14.06 -2.12
CA GLU A 114 7.00 -13.00 -2.23
C GLU A 114 7.00 -12.10 -0.99
N THR A 115 5.82 -11.69 -0.53
CA THR A 115 5.65 -10.89 0.68
C THR A 115 6.13 -11.65 1.93
N THR A 116 5.80 -12.95 2.02
CA THR A 116 6.24 -13.81 3.13
C THR A 116 7.76 -13.91 3.20
N LYS A 117 8.46 -14.08 2.06
CA LYS A 117 9.93 -14.10 2.01
C LYS A 117 10.55 -12.82 2.60
N ILE A 118 10.02 -11.65 2.26
CA ILE A 118 10.52 -10.36 2.77
C ILE A 118 10.35 -10.30 4.29
N HIS A 119 9.16 -10.64 4.79
CA HIS A 119 8.88 -10.60 6.23
C HIS A 119 9.64 -11.67 7.02
N SER A 120 9.91 -12.83 6.41
CA SER A 120 10.75 -13.89 6.99
C SER A 120 12.19 -13.40 7.17
N VAL A 121 12.79 -12.82 6.12
CA VAL A 121 14.15 -12.23 6.19
C VAL A 121 14.23 -11.13 7.25
N ALA A 122 13.17 -10.34 7.42
CA ALA A 122 13.08 -9.31 8.46
C ALA A 122 12.83 -9.86 9.87
N GLY A 123 12.57 -11.16 10.03
CA GLY A 123 12.20 -11.77 11.31
C GLY A 123 10.84 -11.31 11.85
N GLN A 124 9.95 -10.83 10.97
CA GLN A 124 8.65 -10.25 11.35
C GLN A 124 7.45 -11.18 11.09
N LEU A 125 7.68 -12.43 10.73
CA LEU A 125 6.61 -13.41 10.65
C LEU A 125 6.08 -13.74 12.06
N LYS A 126 4.76 -13.78 12.19
CA LYS A 126 4.13 -14.23 13.44
C LYS A 126 4.47 -15.70 13.68
N ARG A 127 4.78 -16.07 14.92
CA ARG A 127 5.05 -17.47 15.28
C ARG A 127 3.86 -18.36 14.89
N GLY A 128 4.16 -19.44 14.15
CA GLY A 128 3.14 -20.38 13.68
C GLY A 128 2.40 -19.95 12.42
N SER A 129 2.71 -18.77 11.82
CA SER A 129 2.19 -18.40 10.51
C SER A 129 3.04 -19.03 9.41
N SER A 130 2.37 -19.65 8.43
CA SER A 130 3.03 -20.24 7.26
C SER A 130 3.15 -19.23 6.12
N LEU A 131 2.11 -18.42 5.90
CA LEU A 131 2.03 -17.42 4.83
C LEU A 131 1.39 -16.13 5.31
N ILE A 132 1.76 -15.02 4.68
CA ILE A 132 1.04 -13.75 4.77
C ILE A 132 -0.11 -13.80 3.77
N SER A 133 -1.33 -13.86 4.26
CA SER A 133 -2.57 -13.96 3.46
C SER A 133 -3.26 -12.61 3.25
N GLN A 134 -2.93 -11.61 4.05
CA GLN A 134 -3.48 -10.25 3.95
C GLN A 134 -2.43 -9.28 3.44
N ARG A 135 -2.86 -8.26 2.69
CA ARG A 135 -1.95 -7.21 2.23
C ARG A 135 -1.37 -6.45 3.41
N PRO A 136 -0.04 -6.31 3.51
CA PRO A 136 0.60 -5.57 4.59
C PRO A 136 0.08 -4.13 4.66
N PHE A 137 -0.13 -3.64 5.88
CA PHE A 137 -0.37 -2.23 6.16
C PHE A 137 0.72 -1.75 7.12
N ARG A 138 1.59 -0.87 6.62
CA ARG A 138 2.72 -0.30 7.38
C ARG A 138 2.44 1.16 7.68
N ASP A 139 2.55 1.52 8.95
CA ASP A 139 2.22 2.84 9.49
C ASP A 139 3.38 3.32 10.38
N PRO A 140 4.56 3.62 9.77
CA PRO A 140 5.71 4.09 10.54
C PRO A 140 5.47 5.49 11.07
N HIS A 141 5.87 5.73 12.34
CA HIS A 141 5.81 7.04 12.94
C HIS A 141 6.75 8.03 12.23
N HIS A 142 6.41 9.32 12.17
CA HIS A 142 7.19 10.35 11.44
C HIS A 142 8.62 10.55 11.96
N THR A 143 8.94 10.07 13.17
CA THR A 143 10.30 10.08 13.74
C THR A 143 11.20 8.95 13.23
N ILE A 144 10.70 8.10 12.33
CA ILE A 144 11.46 6.98 11.77
C ILE A 144 12.78 7.46 11.12
N SER A 145 13.84 6.69 11.28
CA SER A 145 15.11 6.97 10.61
C SER A 145 15.08 6.56 9.14
N GLN A 146 15.92 7.18 8.30
CA GLN A 146 16.07 6.79 6.90
C GLN A 146 16.46 5.32 6.74
N VAL A 147 17.32 4.80 7.63
CA VAL A 147 17.73 3.38 7.61
C VAL A 147 16.57 2.45 7.93
N ALA A 148 15.73 2.79 8.89
CA ALA A 148 14.55 1.99 9.20
C ALA A 148 13.51 2.02 8.07
N MET A 149 13.39 3.14 7.35
CA MET A 149 12.50 3.28 6.19
C MET A 149 12.98 2.44 5.00
N VAL A 150 14.25 2.55 4.63
CA VAL A 150 14.86 1.90 3.44
C VAL A 150 15.29 0.47 3.74
N GLY A 151 15.79 0.25 4.93
CA GLY A 151 16.54 -0.94 5.31
C GLY A 151 18.05 -0.70 5.37
N GLY A 152 18.78 -1.65 5.89
CA GLY A 152 20.23 -1.56 6.06
C GLY A 152 20.75 -2.44 7.19
N GLY A 153 21.86 -2.04 7.76
CA GLY A 153 22.59 -2.79 8.78
C GLY A 153 23.85 -3.45 8.21
N SER A 154 24.62 -4.13 9.08
CA SER A 154 25.81 -4.89 8.67
C SER A 154 25.42 -6.08 7.76
N PHE A 155 24.31 -6.70 8.06
CA PHE A 155 23.57 -7.62 7.16
C PHE A 155 22.35 -6.86 6.67
N PRO A 156 22.27 -6.49 5.37
CA PRO A 156 21.18 -5.68 4.85
C PRO A 156 19.82 -6.32 5.12
N GLN A 157 19.03 -5.68 5.99
CA GLN A 157 17.66 -6.07 6.30
C GLN A 157 16.67 -5.18 5.55
N PRO A 158 15.50 -5.69 5.12
CA PRO A 158 14.46 -4.87 4.51
C PRO A 158 13.88 -3.86 5.51
N GLY A 159 13.61 -2.63 5.05
CA GLY A 159 12.94 -1.58 5.83
C GLY A 159 11.43 -1.53 5.58
N GLU A 160 10.77 -0.50 6.13
CA GLU A 160 9.30 -0.33 6.05
C GLU A 160 8.79 -0.29 4.61
N ILE A 161 9.56 0.27 3.67
CA ILE A 161 9.21 0.30 2.24
C ILE A 161 9.08 -1.12 1.69
N SER A 162 10.04 -2.00 1.97
CA SER A 162 10.01 -3.39 1.50
C SER A 162 8.98 -4.22 2.28
N LEU A 163 8.77 -3.94 3.56
CA LEU A 163 7.75 -4.59 4.39
C LEU A 163 6.32 -4.22 3.95
N ALA A 164 6.14 -3.09 3.26
CA ALA A 164 4.88 -2.69 2.66
C ALA A 164 4.64 -3.30 1.27
N HIS A 165 5.56 -4.14 0.77
CA HIS A 165 5.44 -4.77 -0.54
C HIS A 165 4.12 -5.52 -0.71
N ASN A 166 3.48 -5.36 -1.87
CA ASN A 166 2.12 -5.84 -2.19
C ASN A 166 1.02 -5.33 -1.25
N GLY A 167 1.28 -4.24 -0.53
CA GLY A 167 0.38 -3.66 0.46
C GLY A 167 0.37 -2.14 0.44
N VAL A 168 0.20 -1.55 1.62
CA VAL A 168 0.05 -0.12 1.83
C VAL A 168 1.14 0.40 2.76
N LEU A 169 1.80 1.47 2.35
CA LEU A 169 2.62 2.30 3.23
C LEU A 169 1.80 3.56 3.55
N PHE A 170 1.38 3.69 4.81
CA PHE A 170 0.66 4.87 5.28
C PHE A 170 1.60 5.81 6.01
N LEU A 171 1.65 7.06 5.56
CA LEU A 171 2.45 8.12 6.18
C LEU A 171 1.51 9.19 6.74
N ASP A 172 1.23 9.12 8.03
CA ASP A 172 0.44 10.14 8.72
C ASP A 172 1.31 11.37 9.00
N GLU A 173 0.72 12.56 8.94
CA GLU A 173 1.42 13.82 9.14
C GLU A 173 2.65 13.98 8.21
N LEU A 174 2.48 13.73 6.91
CA LEU A 174 3.55 13.70 5.92
C LEU A 174 4.59 14.84 6.03
N PRO A 175 4.23 16.13 6.27
CA PRO A 175 5.21 17.21 6.40
C PRO A 175 6.06 17.15 7.68
N GLU A 176 5.74 16.27 8.64
CA GLU A 176 6.53 16.12 9.87
C GLU A 176 7.67 15.09 9.73
N PHE A 177 7.65 14.26 8.68
CA PHE A 177 8.78 13.39 8.36
C PHE A 177 10.02 14.19 7.99
N ASN A 178 11.17 13.65 8.36
CA ASN A 178 12.45 14.22 7.93
C ASN A 178 12.53 14.22 6.39
N ARG A 179 13.00 15.32 5.80
CA ARG A 179 13.11 15.46 4.35
C ARG A 179 13.89 14.33 3.69
N GLY A 180 14.98 13.87 4.32
CA GLY A 180 15.77 12.74 3.82
C GLY A 180 14.96 11.44 3.75
N VAL A 181 14.04 11.22 4.68
CA VAL A 181 13.12 10.04 4.67
C VAL A 181 12.10 10.15 3.54
N LEU A 182 11.59 11.35 3.24
CA LEU A 182 10.66 11.55 2.14
C LEU A 182 11.32 11.40 0.76
N GLU A 183 12.56 11.88 0.61
CA GLU A 183 13.27 11.81 -0.67
C GLU A 183 13.62 10.36 -1.09
N VAL A 184 13.88 9.47 -0.15
CA VAL A 184 14.18 8.06 -0.48
C VAL A 184 12.96 7.27 -0.99
N LEU A 185 11.74 7.77 -0.80
CA LEU A 185 10.52 7.17 -1.33
C LEU A 185 10.40 7.33 -2.86
N ARG A 186 11.10 8.32 -3.45
CA ARG A 186 10.94 8.66 -4.87
C ARG A 186 11.30 7.50 -5.78
N GLN A 187 12.39 6.81 -5.50
CA GLN A 187 12.85 5.68 -6.31
C GLN A 187 11.89 4.48 -6.21
N PRO A 188 11.56 3.94 -5.01
CA PRO A 188 10.65 2.78 -4.93
C PRO A 188 9.24 3.04 -5.47
N LEU A 189 8.74 4.26 -5.41
CA LEU A 189 7.45 4.61 -6.02
C LEU A 189 7.47 4.59 -7.57
N GLU A 190 8.65 4.72 -8.18
CA GLU A 190 8.85 4.67 -9.63
C GLU A 190 9.28 3.28 -10.09
N ASP A 191 10.36 2.74 -9.48
CA ASP A 191 11.02 1.50 -9.90
C ASP A 191 10.42 0.25 -9.25
N ARG A 192 9.59 0.39 -8.20
CA ARG A 192 9.00 -0.69 -7.40
C ARG A 192 10.01 -1.65 -6.79
N GLN A 193 11.19 -1.15 -6.58
CA GLN A 193 12.28 -1.84 -5.91
C GLN A 193 13.13 -0.85 -5.14
N ILE A 194 13.82 -1.34 -4.14
CA ILE A 194 14.78 -0.57 -3.37
C ILE A 194 16.10 -1.30 -3.32
N THR A 195 17.19 -0.61 -3.65
CA THR A 195 18.53 -1.20 -3.66
C THR A 195 19.33 -0.67 -2.48
N ILE A 196 19.81 -1.59 -1.65
CA ILE A 196 20.67 -1.29 -0.50
C ILE A 196 22.08 -1.71 -0.87
N SER A 197 22.94 -0.72 -1.09
CA SER A 197 24.38 -0.95 -1.40
C SER A 197 25.20 -0.78 -0.15
N ARG A 198 26.07 -1.75 0.13
CA ARG A 198 27.08 -1.79 1.20
C ARG A 198 28.40 -2.26 0.64
N ILE A 199 29.49 -2.01 1.37
CA ILE A 199 30.86 -2.37 0.92
C ILE A 199 30.97 -3.85 0.55
N LYS A 200 30.26 -4.74 1.25
CA LYS A 200 30.33 -6.20 1.06
C LYS A 200 29.25 -6.78 0.16
N SER A 201 28.15 -6.07 -0.07
CA SER A 201 27.00 -6.61 -0.81
C SER A 201 26.05 -5.51 -1.30
N THR A 202 25.43 -5.75 -2.44
CA THR A 202 24.31 -4.97 -2.93
C THR A 202 23.10 -5.91 -3.03
N ILE A 203 22.01 -5.54 -2.37
CA ILE A 203 20.77 -6.31 -2.33
C ILE A 203 19.62 -5.42 -2.79
N SER A 204 18.79 -5.93 -3.71
CA SER A 204 17.55 -5.28 -4.12
C SER A 204 16.38 -6.03 -3.52
N TYR A 205 15.49 -5.27 -2.87
CA TYR A 205 14.22 -5.76 -2.35
C TYR A 205 13.08 -5.24 -3.22
N PRO A 206 12.07 -6.03 -3.53
CA PRO A 206 10.87 -5.54 -4.19
C PRO A 206 10.12 -4.57 -3.27
N ALA A 207 9.51 -3.55 -3.86
CA ALA A 207 8.80 -2.47 -3.17
C ALA A 207 7.57 -2.01 -3.97
N ASN A 208 6.79 -2.97 -4.48
CA ASN A 208 5.51 -2.68 -5.14
C ASN A 208 4.46 -2.37 -4.07
N LEU A 209 4.38 -1.12 -3.68
CA LEU A 209 3.49 -0.64 -2.62
C LEU A 209 2.55 0.45 -3.11
N MET A 210 1.47 0.67 -2.41
CA MET A 210 0.60 1.81 -2.56
C MET A 210 0.88 2.81 -1.43
N LEU A 211 1.29 4.04 -1.79
CA LEU A 211 1.52 5.11 -0.83
C LEU A 211 0.20 5.81 -0.52
N ILE A 212 -0.19 5.78 0.73
CA ILE A 212 -1.27 6.61 1.27
C ILE A 212 -0.64 7.60 2.24
N ALA A 213 -0.91 8.87 2.06
CA ALA A 213 -0.41 9.89 2.95
C ALA A 213 -1.54 10.72 3.55
N SER A 214 -1.30 11.32 4.69
CA SER A 214 -2.19 12.32 5.27
C SER A 214 -1.41 13.55 5.69
N MET A 215 -2.05 14.72 5.65
CA MET A 215 -1.50 15.95 6.17
C MET A 215 -2.57 16.95 6.59
N ASN A 216 -2.18 17.90 7.40
CA ASN A 216 -2.99 19.09 7.68
C ASN A 216 -2.76 20.14 6.58
N PRO A 217 -3.69 21.05 6.32
CA PRO A 217 -3.52 22.10 5.30
C PRO A 217 -2.52 23.20 5.69
N CYS A 218 -2.17 23.30 6.99
CA CYS A 218 -1.19 24.24 7.53
C CYS A 218 -0.75 23.80 8.93
N PRO A 219 0.24 24.44 9.57
CA PRO A 219 0.69 24.06 10.92
C PRO A 219 -0.39 24.06 11.98
N CYS A 220 -1.34 25.01 11.97
CA CYS A 220 -2.45 25.00 12.91
C CYS A 220 -3.60 24.07 12.51
N GLY A 221 -3.61 23.61 11.24
CA GLY A 221 -4.60 22.68 10.72
C GLY A 221 -5.91 23.28 10.21
N TYR A 222 -6.07 24.60 10.25
CA TYR A 222 -7.36 25.25 9.96
C TYR A 222 -7.33 26.19 8.74
N TYR A 223 -6.33 26.09 7.87
CA TYR A 223 -6.31 26.86 6.62
C TYR A 223 -7.50 26.44 5.74
N ASN A 224 -8.28 27.42 5.27
CA ASN A 224 -9.54 27.23 4.52
C ASN A 224 -10.62 26.42 5.28
N HIS A 225 -10.55 26.34 6.61
CA HIS A 225 -11.59 25.65 7.39
C HIS A 225 -12.89 26.44 7.41
N PRO A 226 -14.08 25.83 7.20
CA PRO A 226 -15.35 26.54 7.05
C PRO A 226 -15.80 27.31 8.31
N THR A 227 -15.40 26.85 9.51
CA THR A 227 -15.90 27.42 10.79
C THR A 227 -14.79 27.87 11.75
N LYS A 228 -13.53 27.51 11.53
CA LYS A 228 -12.40 27.86 12.40
C LYS A 228 -11.41 28.73 11.67
N ALA A 229 -11.01 29.84 12.29
CA ALA A 229 -10.03 30.75 11.72
C ALA A 229 -8.63 30.15 11.76
N CYS A 230 -7.90 30.26 10.66
CA CYS A 230 -6.49 29.94 10.58
C CYS A 230 -5.67 31.07 11.22
N VAL A 231 -4.73 30.72 12.11
CA VAL A 231 -3.82 31.68 12.78
C VAL A 231 -2.44 31.74 12.11
N CYS A 232 -2.21 30.97 11.07
CA CYS A 232 -0.93 30.94 10.37
C CYS A 232 -0.80 32.10 9.38
N SER A 233 0.36 32.76 9.34
CA SER A 233 0.66 33.70 8.25
C SER A 233 0.81 32.97 6.90
N PRO A 234 0.61 33.65 5.76
CA PRO A 234 0.80 33.05 4.44
C PRO A 234 2.17 32.42 4.25
N GLY A 235 3.23 33.06 4.79
CA GLY A 235 4.60 32.54 4.74
C GLY A 235 4.79 31.24 5.55
N GLN A 236 4.11 31.12 6.68
CA GLN A 236 4.12 29.87 7.47
C GLN A 236 3.42 28.72 6.74
N VAL A 237 2.28 28.99 6.10
CA VAL A 237 1.56 28.00 5.29
C VAL A 237 2.45 27.52 4.14
N GLN A 238 3.06 28.46 3.39
CA GLN A 238 3.92 28.11 2.26
C GLN A 238 5.16 27.32 2.71
N LYS A 239 5.81 27.73 3.81
CA LYS A 239 6.94 26.99 4.38
C LYS A 239 6.57 25.56 4.79
N TYR A 240 5.38 25.37 5.33
CA TYR A 240 4.86 24.06 5.72
C TYR A 240 4.62 23.16 4.49
N LEU A 241 3.95 23.66 3.47
CA LEU A 241 3.68 22.93 2.23
C LEU A 241 4.98 22.58 1.49
N ASN A 242 5.97 23.47 1.49
CA ASN A 242 7.27 23.28 0.85
C ASN A 242 8.16 22.21 1.55
N LYS A 243 7.76 21.67 2.71
CA LYS A 243 8.43 20.51 3.30
C LYS A 243 8.32 19.26 2.40
N ILE A 244 7.24 19.16 1.62
CA ILE A 244 7.03 18.09 0.64
C ILE A 244 7.58 18.58 -0.71
N SER A 245 8.51 17.82 -1.29
CA SER A 245 9.07 18.19 -2.59
C SER A 245 8.09 17.99 -3.74
N GLY A 246 8.14 18.88 -4.74
CA GLY A 246 7.36 18.73 -5.97
C GLY A 246 7.51 17.35 -6.62
N PRO A 247 8.76 16.82 -6.78
CA PRO A 247 8.97 15.48 -7.33
C PRO A 247 8.32 14.34 -6.55
N LEU A 248 8.11 14.45 -5.23
CA LEU A 248 7.35 13.48 -4.46
C LEU A 248 5.84 13.63 -4.72
N LEU A 249 5.32 14.86 -4.72
CA LEU A 249 3.92 15.15 -5.06
C LEU A 249 3.57 14.69 -6.48
N ASP A 250 4.52 14.76 -7.39
CA ASP A 250 4.37 14.23 -8.76
C ASP A 250 4.20 12.70 -8.84
N ARG A 251 4.41 11.98 -7.76
CA ARG A 251 4.19 10.52 -7.66
C ARG A 251 2.91 10.15 -6.91
N ILE A 252 2.16 11.15 -6.48
CA ILE A 252 0.85 10.98 -5.82
C ILE A 252 -0.23 11.31 -6.85
N ASP A 253 -0.99 10.29 -7.26
CA ASP A 253 -1.97 10.41 -8.35
C ASP A 253 -3.24 11.13 -7.94
N ILE A 254 -3.70 10.89 -6.71
CA ILE A 254 -4.96 11.40 -6.17
C ILE A 254 -4.69 12.29 -4.96
N GLN A 255 -5.19 13.51 -5.01
CA GLN A 255 -5.15 14.46 -3.89
C GLN A 255 -6.57 14.82 -3.51
N ILE A 256 -6.96 14.57 -2.26
CA ILE A 256 -8.31 14.82 -1.80
C ILE A 256 -8.35 15.63 -0.52
N GLU A 257 -9.23 16.62 -0.49
CA GLU A 257 -9.53 17.38 0.72
C GLU A 257 -10.62 16.69 1.54
N ILE A 258 -10.35 16.52 2.84
CA ILE A 258 -11.30 15.97 3.80
C ILE A 258 -11.91 17.11 4.60
N VAL A 259 -13.19 17.35 4.36
CA VAL A 259 -13.97 18.34 5.10
C VAL A 259 -14.57 17.69 6.35
N PRO A 260 -14.63 18.38 7.51
CA PRO A 260 -15.29 17.86 8.70
C PRO A 260 -16.75 17.47 8.43
N VAL A 261 -17.16 16.33 8.96
CA VAL A 261 -18.53 15.84 8.80
C VAL A 261 -19.47 16.66 9.67
N PRO A 262 -20.58 17.20 9.14
CA PRO A 262 -21.60 17.89 9.95
C PRO A 262 -22.21 16.95 11.00
N PHE A 263 -22.61 17.52 12.15
CA PHE A 263 -23.16 16.75 13.27
C PHE A 263 -24.35 15.88 12.87
N ASP A 264 -25.24 16.38 12.03
CA ASP A 264 -26.43 15.66 11.54
C ASP A 264 -26.07 14.36 10.81
N LYS A 265 -24.96 14.36 10.07
CA LYS A 265 -24.45 13.14 9.40
C LYS A 265 -23.74 12.18 10.36
N ILE A 266 -23.13 12.70 11.43
CA ILE A 266 -22.49 11.87 12.46
C ILE A 266 -23.56 11.15 13.28
N SER A 267 -24.66 11.83 13.61
CA SER A 267 -25.78 11.29 14.39
C SER A 267 -26.71 10.35 13.59
N ASP A 268 -26.55 10.29 12.26
CA ASP A 268 -27.33 9.41 11.41
C ASP A 268 -27.06 7.94 11.76
N GLN A 269 -28.13 7.19 12.07
CA GLN A 269 -28.04 5.77 12.42
C GLN A 269 -27.90 4.86 11.21
N ARG A 270 -28.07 5.36 9.99
CA ARG A 270 -27.90 4.57 8.79
C ARG A 270 -26.45 4.15 8.65
N GLN A 271 -26.22 2.87 8.40
CA GLN A 271 -24.91 2.34 8.09
C GLN A 271 -24.47 2.82 6.69
N GLY A 272 -23.19 3.11 6.55
CA GLY A 272 -22.58 3.38 5.26
C GLY A 272 -22.49 2.12 4.38
N GLU A 273 -21.97 2.27 3.17
CA GLU A 273 -21.69 1.15 2.29
C GLU A 273 -20.61 0.25 2.89
N SER A 274 -20.85 -1.08 2.88
CA SER A 274 -19.90 -2.04 3.46
C SER A 274 -18.62 -2.18 2.63
N SER A 275 -17.50 -2.43 3.29
CA SER A 275 -16.23 -2.75 2.64
C SER A 275 -16.35 -3.89 1.63
N ASN A 276 -17.22 -4.86 1.89
CA ASN A 276 -17.40 -6.01 0.99
C ASN A 276 -17.97 -5.58 -0.37
N LEU A 277 -18.97 -4.70 -0.41
CA LEU A 277 -19.55 -4.19 -1.65
C LEU A 277 -18.53 -3.39 -2.47
N ILE A 278 -17.80 -2.50 -1.80
CA ILE A 278 -16.72 -1.72 -2.42
C ILE A 278 -15.64 -2.68 -2.98
N ARG A 279 -15.23 -3.66 -2.18
CA ARG A 279 -14.21 -4.65 -2.56
C ARG A 279 -14.62 -5.45 -3.81
N GLN A 280 -15.87 -5.82 -3.93
CA GLN A 280 -16.37 -6.53 -5.13
C GLN A 280 -16.22 -5.70 -6.40
N ARG A 281 -16.52 -4.38 -6.37
CA ARG A 281 -16.28 -3.48 -7.51
C ARG A 281 -14.80 -3.36 -7.83
N VAL A 282 -13.96 -3.18 -6.79
CA VAL A 282 -12.52 -3.12 -6.93
C VAL A 282 -11.95 -4.38 -7.56
N ILE A 283 -12.40 -5.57 -7.14
CA ILE A 283 -11.98 -6.86 -7.71
C ILE A 283 -12.38 -6.96 -9.19
N LYS A 284 -13.60 -6.58 -9.56
CA LYS A 284 -14.03 -6.57 -10.97
C LYS A 284 -13.16 -5.68 -11.84
N ALA A 285 -12.89 -4.45 -11.39
CA ALA A 285 -12.00 -3.53 -12.10
C ALA A 285 -10.57 -4.10 -12.24
N ARG A 286 -10.04 -4.73 -11.19
CA ARG A 286 -8.72 -5.39 -11.22
C ARG A 286 -8.67 -6.57 -12.17
N GLN A 287 -9.70 -7.39 -12.25
CA GLN A 287 -9.79 -8.50 -13.20
C GLN A 287 -9.78 -8.00 -14.66
N MET A 288 -10.42 -6.86 -14.96
CA MET A 288 -10.35 -6.25 -16.30
C MET A 288 -8.93 -5.76 -16.60
N GLN A 289 -8.24 -5.15 -15.62
CA GLN A 289 -6.86 -4.71 -15.77
C GLN A 289 -5.90 -5.89 -15.94
N GLU A 290 -6.06 -6.96 -15.17
CA GLU A 290 -5.26 -8.18 -15.27
C GLU A 290 -5.38 -8.80 -16.66
N LYS A 291 -6.58 -8.91 -17.20
CA LYS A 291 -6.80 -9.37 -18.59
C LYS A 291 -6.15 -8.44 -19.62
N ARG A 292 -6.26 -7.11 -19.41
CA ARG A 292 -5.69 -6.09 -20.30
C ARG A 292 -4.16 -6.17 -20.35
N TYR A 293 -3.53 -6.48 -19.24
CA TYR A 293 -2.08 -6.46 -19.10
C TYR A 293 -1.41 -7.85 -19.10
N THR A 294 -2.14 -8.90 -19.44
CA THR A 294 -1.63 -10.29 -19.45
C THR A 294 -0.33 -10.45 -20.26
N GLU A 295 -0.18 -9.72 -21.36
CA GLU A 295 1.01 -9.77 -22.22
C GLU A 295 2.17 -8.88 -21.73
N TYR A 296 1.97 -8.08 -20.67
CA TYR A 296 2.94 -7.09 -20.21
C TYR A 296 3.49 -7.48 -18.84
N THR A 297 4.71 -8.00 -18.82
CA THR A 297 5.38 -8.42 -17.58
C THR A 297 5.57 -7.23 -16.62
N GLY A 298 5.20 -7.41 -15.35
CA GLY A 298 5.39 -6.43 -14.29
C GLY A 298 4.36 -5.30 -14.25
N ILE A 299 3.28 -5.38 -15.06
CA ILE A 299 2.16 -4.41 -15.05
C ILE A 299 0.90 -5.14 -14.64
N TYR A 300 0.32 -4.75 -13.50
CA TYR A 300 -0.84 -5.41 -12.88
C TYR A 300 -2.03 -4.47 -12.67
N CYS A 301 -1.82 -3.16 -12.82
CA CYS A 301 -2.85 -2.16 -12.60
C CYS A 301 -2.61 -0.87 -13.39
N ASN A 302 -3.64 -0.02 -13.48
CA ASN A 302 -3.60 1.19 -14.30
C ASN A 302 -2.55 2.20 -13.85
N ALA A 303 -2.26 2.34 -12.55
CA ALA A 303 -1.20 3.22 -12.07
C ALA A 303 0.18 2.86 -12.65
N GLN A 304 0.35 1.63 -13.11
CA GLN A 304 1.60 1.10 -13.62
C GLN A 304 1.77 1.25 -15.14
N MET A 305 0.77 1.77 -15.85
CA MET A 305 0.88 2.03 -17.30
C MET A 305 2.05 2.97 -17.60
N ASN A 306 2.83 2.61 -18.62
CA ASN A 306 3.79 3.49 -19.25
C ASN A 306 3.12 4.30 -20.37
N SER A 307 3.83 5.25 -20.96
CA SER A 307 3.28 6.13 -22.02
C SER A 307 2.74 5.35 -23.23
N LYS A 308 3.35 4.21 -23.60
CA LYS A 308 2.86 3.35 -24.69
C LYS A 308 1.49 2.75 -24.37
N LEU A 309 1.30 2.26 -23.14
CA LEU A 309 0.04 1.67 -22.69
C LEU A 309 -1.05 2.74 -22.49
N LEU A 310 -0.66 3.94 -22.04
CA LEU A 310 -1.57 5.08 -21.99
C LEU A 310 -2.13 5.44 -23.37
N ALA A 311 -1.26 5.50 -24.38
CA ALA A 311 -1.67 5.74 -25.75
C ALA A 311 -2.59 4.64 -26.31
N MET A 312 -2.47 3.41 -25.82
CA MET A 312 -3.28 2.27 -26.29
C MET A 312 -4.62 2.14 -25.55
N TYR A 313 -4.64 2.34 -24.24
CA TYR A 313 -5.77 1.95 -23.38
C TYR A 313 -6.48 3.11 -22.67
N ALA A 314 -5.91 4.31 -22.67
CA ALA A 314 -6.42 5.46 -21.92
C ALA A 314 -6.63 6.70 -22.79
N GLN A 315 -6.92 6.52 -24.08
CA GLN A 315 -7.22 7.63 -24.99
C GLN A 315 -8.62 8.17 -24.73
N PRO A 316 -8.76 9.48 -24.39
CA PRO A 316 -10.06 10.12 -24.27
C PRO A 316 -10.69 10.33 -25.65
N ASP A 317 -12.01 10.48 -25.68
CA ASP A 317 -12.73 10.95 -26.86
C ASP A 317 -12.43 12.44 -27.14
N ALA A 318 -12.97 12.98 -28.23
CA ALA A 318 -12.74 14.37 -28.63
C ALA A 318 -13.19 15.39 -27.57
N LYS A 319 -14.28 15.08 -26.80
CA LYS A 319 -14.77 15.92 -25.72
C LYS A 319 -13.83 15.88 -24.52
N GLY A 320 -13.37 14.70 -24.13
CA GLY A 320 -12.39 14.50 -23.08
C GLY A 320 -11.06 15.19 -23.36
N LEU A 321 -10.57 15.12 -24.61
CA LEU A 321 -9.37 15.84 -25.04
C LEU A 321 -9.53 17.35 -24.93
N ALA A 322 -10.68 17.90 -25.32
CA ALA A 322 -10.96 19.33 -25.21
C ALA A 322 -10.99 19.79 -23.73
N LEU A 323 -11.60 18.99 -22.83
CA LEU A 323 -11.62 19.26 -21.40
C LEU A 323 -10.21 19.20 -20.80
N LEU A 324 -9.41 18.18 -21.16
CA LEU A 324 -8.02 18.05 -20.70
C LEU A 324 -7.17 19.23 -21.16
N LYS A 325 -7.28 19.63 -22.44
CA LYS A 325 -6.56 20.79 -22.98
C LYS A 325 -6.86 22.04 -22.16
N ASN A 326 -8.14 22.35 -21.95
CA ASN A 326 -8.57 23.49 -21.15
C ASN A 326 -8.01 23.41 -19.69
N ALA A 327 -8.04 22.24 -19.06
CA ALA A 327 -7.51 22.06 -17.72
C ALA A 327 -5.98 22.26 -17.68
N MET A 328 -5.25 21.69 -18.65
CA MET A 328 -3.80 21.85 -18.77
C MET A 328 -3.39 23.32 -18.90
N GLU A 329 -4.07 24.08 -19.76
CA GLU A 329 -3.80 25.49 -20.00
C GLU A 329 -4.18 26.36 -18.79
N ARG A 330 -5.37 26.16 -18.19
CA ARG A 330 -5.87 27.00 -17.08
C ARG A 330 -5.11 26.76 -15.77
N LEU A 331 -4.70 25.51 -15.50
CA LEU A 331 -4.05 25.12 -14.27
C LEU A 331 -2.53 24.97 -14.42
N ASN A 332 -1.98 25.25 -15.60
CA ASN A 332 -0.55 25.13 -15.92
C ASN A 332 0.02 23.76 -15.51
N LEU A 333 -0.68 22.68 -15.87
CA LEU A 333 -0.32 21.34 -15.49
C LEU A 333 0.85 20.77 -16.31
N SER A 334 1.68 19.95 -15.70
CA SER A 334 2.81 19.30 -16.38
C SER A 334 2.36 18.10 -17.23
N ALA A 335 3.22 17.63 -18.15
CA ALA A 335 2.99 16.39 -18.91
C ALA A 335 2.80 15.16 -17.97
N ARG A 336 3.50 15.12 -16.83
CA ARG A 336 3.31 14.07 -15.82
C ARG A 336 1.91 14.10 -15.20
N ALA A 337 1.36 15.30 -14.98
CA ALA A 337 -0.02 15.45 -14.52
C ALA A 337 -1.03 14.93 -15.55
N TYR A 338 -0.78 15.18 -16.84
CA TYR A 338 -1.58 14.62 -17.93
C TYR A 338 -1.63 13.08 -17.87
N ASP A 339 -0.48 12.42 -17.82
CA ASP A 339 -0.41 10.96 -17.73
C ASP A 339 -1.16 10.41 -16.49
N ARG A 340 -1.03 11.08 -15.34
CA ARG A 340 -1.74 10.68 -14.10
C ARG A 340 -3.25 10.82 -14.25
N ILE A 341 -3.73 11.93 -14.82
CA ILE A 341 -5.17 12.13 -15.06
C ILE A 341 -5.71 10.99 -15.93
N LEU A 342 -5.00 10.62 -16.99
CA LEU A 342 -5.42 9.52 -17.87
C LEU A 342 -5.47 8.17 -17.14
N LYS A 343 -4.48 7.87 -16.28
CA LYS A 343 -4.45 6.64 -15.47
C LYS A 343 -5.65 6.56 -14.52
N VAL A 344 -5.94 7.65 -13.83
CA VAL A 344 -7.07 7.74 -12.90
C VAL A 344 -8.40 7.67 -13.64
N ALA A 345 -8.55 8.41 -14.75
CA ALA A 345 -9.74 8.39 -15.59
C ALA A 345 -10.04 6.97 -16.13
N ARG A 346 -9.00 6.26 -16.59
CA ARG A 346 -9.14 4.86 -17.03
C ARG A 346 -9.60 3.96 -15.88
N THR A 347 -9.11 4.20 -14.66
CA THR A 347 -9.52 3.42 -13.48
C THR A 347 -10.99 3.68 -13.12
N ILE A 348 -11.44 4.93 -13.21
CA ILE A 348 -12.85 5.28 -13.00
C ILE A 348 -13.72 4.56 -14.02
N ALA A 349 -13.33 4.57 -15.30
CA ALA A 349 -14.06 3.84 -16.36
C ALA A 349 -14.03 2.30 -16.19
N ASP A 350 -13.03 1.74 -15.51
CA ASP A 350 -13.00 0.30 -15.20
C ASP A 350 -13.90 -0.04 -14.00
N LEU A 351 -14.28 0.94 -13.18
CA LEU A 351 -15.20 0.78 -12.03
C LEU A 351 -16.67 0.95 -12.42
N GLU A 352 -16.97 1.61 -13.56
CA GLU A 352 -18.32 1.79 -14.13
C GLU A 352 -18.71 0.61 -15.04
#